data_43cac58e9b1d4f980227b947268aedd2
#
_entry.id   43cac58e9b1d4f980227b947268aedd2
#
_cell.length_a   1.000
_cell.length_b   1.000
_cell.length_c   1.000
_cell.angle_alpha   90.00
_cell.angle_beta   90.00
_cell.angle_gamma   90.00
#
_symmetry.space_group_name_H-M   'P 1'
#
loop_
_entity.id
_entity.type
_entity.pdbx_description
1 polymer ?
#
loop_
_entity_poly.entity_id
_entity_poly.type
_entity_poly.pdbx_seq_one_letter_code
_entity_poly.pdbx_strand_id
1 'polypeptide(L)'
;MKVLVVDDDKLARKGLISIMDWGKYGFEVVGDVQNGRKALEFLKDNEVDIVFTDIDMPEIDGIELMKRCKKEYPEVKFVVFSMYEDFRYAQSALRLGALDYISKISFDGDECDQILELIERKYKENQSKKEPRKEDSGLQKRLEKAWTNTRWIFNDCEFNRLCEITRGVELRTAERVFIKSFHSFQKLTGEELEFPSLSSVDEMLEWVKNWKENLYQTCLQTDKTKDIYMFARVILYTDEHIE
;
A
#
# COMPACT_ATOMS: atom_id res chain seq x y z
N MET A 1 12.01 -3.36 -18.38
CA MET A 1 12.27 -3.09 -16.94
C MET A 1 13.76 -3.31 -16.69
N LYS A 2 14.44 -2.28 -16.14
CA LYS A 2 15.89 -2.32 -15.87
C LYS A 2 16.16 -3.00 -14.53
N VAL A 3 17.01 -4.01 -14.54
CA VAL A 3 17.31 -4.86 -13.37
C VAL A 3 18.76 -4.69 -12.93
N LEU A 4 18.96 -4.49 -11.62
CA LEU A 4 20.26 -4.57 -10.96
C LEU A 4 20.32 -5.84 -10.11
N VAL A 5 21.39 -6.63 -10.25
CA VAL A 5 21.62 -7.81 -9.42
C VAL A 5 22.69 -7.52 -8.37
N VAL A 6 22.38 -7.78 -7.10
CA VAL A 6 23.25 -7.47 -5.96
C VAL A 6 23.47 -8.73 -5.12
N ASP A 7 24.70 -9.21 -5.06
CA ASP A 7 25.05 -10.43 -4.35
C ASP A 7 26.58 -10.42 -4.13
N ASP A 8 27.08 -10.80 -2.97
CA ASP A 8 28.51 -10.80 -2.70
C ASP A 8 29.25 -11.97 -3.37
N ASP A 9 28.53 -13.09 -3.58
CA ASP A 9 29.05 -14.23 -4.33
C ASP A 9 28.97 -13.95 -5.86
N LYS A 10 30.14 -13.81 -6.47
CA LYS A 10 30.24 -13.60 -7.91
C LYS A 10 29.64 -14.74 -8.75
N LEU A 11 29.76 -15.99 -8.28
CA LEU A 11 29.25 -17.13 -9.02
C LEU A 11 27.72 -17.19 -8.95
N ALA A 12 27.16 -16.97 -7.76
CA ALA A 12 25.70 -16.87 -7.58
C ALA A 12 25.12 -15.76 -8.45
N ARG A 13 25.75 -14.57 -8.43
CA ARG A 13 25.32 -13.42 -9.22
C ARG A 13 25.34 -13.68 -10.73
N LYS A 14 26.43 -14.24 -11.23
CA LYS A 14 26.56 -14.58 -12.67
C LYS A 14 25.67 -15.77 -13.06
N GLY A 15 25.50 -16.73 -12.15
CA GLY A 15 24.61 -17.86 -12.34
C GLY A 15 23.16 -17.40 -12.51
N LEU A 16 22.67 -16.55 -11.61
CA LEU A 16 21.32 -15.98 -11.68
C LEU A 16 21.08 -15.23 -13.00
N ILE A 17 22.05 -14.40 -13.41
CA ILE A 17 21.95 -13.65 -14.67
C ILE A 17 21.90 -14.56 -15.88
N SER A 18 22.63 -15.66 -15.86
CA SER A 18 22.75 -16.57 -16.97
C SER A 18 21.58 -17.57 -17.12
N ILE A 19 20.97 -17.97 -15.99
CA ILE A 19 19.93 -19.00 -16.00
C ILE A 19 18.54 -18.44 -16.33
N MET A 20 18.28 -17.18 -16.01
CA MET A 20 16.99 -16.55 -16.26
C MET A 20 16.90 -15.95 -17.67
N ASP A 21 15.81 -16.21 -18.38
CA ASP A 21 15.50 -15.56 -19.66
C ASP A 21 14.83 -14.19 -19.45
N TRP A 22 15.64 -13.24 -19.00
CA TRP A 22 15.20 -11.87 -18.68
C TRP A 22 14.46 -11.20 -19.83
N GLY A 23 14.96 -11.36 -21.06
CA GLY A 23 14.40 -10.73 -22.25
C GLY A 23 12.99 -11.15 -22.58
N LYS A 24 12.65 -12.42 -22.33
CA LYS A 24 11.33 -12.99 -22.56
C LYS A 24 10.22 -12.27 -21.80
N TYR A 25 10.53 -11.76 -20.61
CA TYR A 25 9.60 -11.07 -19.72
C TYR A 25 9.83 -9.54 -19.67
N GLY A 26 10.59 -9.00 -20.64
CA GLY A 26 10.84 -7.58 -20.76
C GLY A 26 11.75 -6.97 -19.69
N PHE A 27 12.59 -7.80 -19.06
CA PHE A 27 13.66 -7.37 -18.17
C PHE A 27 14.96 -7.19 -18.93
N GLU A 28 15.76 -6.24 -18.48
CA GLU A 28 17.11 -5.97 -18.98
C GLU A 28 18.05 -5.82 -17.77
N VAL A 29 19.01 -6.70 -17.63
CA VAL A 29 20.03 -6.59 -16.57
C VAL A 29 21.02 -5.50 -16.94
N VAL A 30 20.90 -4.34 -16.30
CA VAL A 30 21.75 -3.15 -16.57
C VAL A 30 23.03 -3.13 -15.73
N GLY A 31 23.12 -3.98 -14.72
CA GLY A 31 24.33 -4.08 -13.90
C GLY A 31 24.29 -5.23 -12.90
N ASP A 32 25.48 -5.54 -12.37
CA ASP A 32 25.66 -6.45 -11.26
C ASP A 32 26.73 -5.93 -10.29
N VAL A 33 26.44 -5.94 -8.99
CA VAL A 33 27.32 -5.39 -7.96
C VAL A 33 27.40 -6.32 -6.73
N GLN A 34 28.45 -6.15 -5.92
CA GLN A 34 28.81 -7.13 -4.90
C GLN A 34 28.28 -6.84 -3.48
N ASN A 35 27.66 -5.69 -3.23
CA ASN A 35 27.08 -5.35 -1.93
C ASN A 35 26.15 -4.15 -2.03
N GLY A 36 25.42 -3.88 -0.93
CA GLY A 36 24.44 -2.78 -0.90
C GLY A 36 25.06 -1.38 -1.07
N ARG A 37 26.33 -1.18 -0.64
CA ARG A 37 27.01 0.10 -0.86
C ARG A 37 27.22 0.37 -2.35
N LYS A 38 27.71 -0.64 -3.07
CA LYS A 38 27.90 -0.54 -4.52
C LYS A 38 26.56 -0.42 -5.27
N ALA A 39 25.51 -1.02 -4.74
CA ALA A 39 24.16 -0.83 -5.28
C ALA A 39 23.69 0.63 -5.15
N LEU A 40 23.87 1.26 -3.99
CA LEU A 40 23.53 2.68 -3.80
C LEU A 40 24.39 3.62 -4.67
N GLU A 41 25.67 3.30 -4.86
CA GLU A 41 26.53 4.04 -5.81
C GLU A 41 26.01 3.91 -7.24
N PHE A 42 25.63 2.71 -7.67
CA PHE A 42 25.10 2.44 -9.01
C PHE A 42 23.77 3.17 -9.27
N LEU A 43 22.87 3.18 -8.29
CA LEU A 43 21.57 3.84 -8.39
C LEU A 43 21.65 5.36 -8.54
N LYS A 44 22.76 6.01 -8.18
CA LYS A 44 22.93 7.46 -8.37
C LYS A 44 23.05 7.86 -9.84
N ASP A 45 23.68 7.00 -10.63
CA ASP A 45 24.06 7.31 -12.00
C ASP A 45 23.24 6.52 -13.04
N ASN A 46 22.42 5.57 -12.60
CA ASN A 46 21.70 4.67 -13.47
C ASN A 46 20.24 4.53 -13.07
N GLU A 47 19.36 4.46 -14.06
CA GLU A 47 17.96 4.12 -13.85
C GLU A 47 17.81 2.62 -13.63
N VAL A 48 17.16 2.25 -12.53
CA VAL A 48 16.86 0.87 -12.17
C VAL A 48 15.42 0.78 -11.73
N ASP A 49 14.70 -0.18 -12.27
CA ASP A 49 13.30 -0.46 -11.89
C ASP A 49 13.22 -1.48 -10.76
N ILE A 50 14.05 -2.52 -10.83
CA ILE A 50 14.01 -3.65 -9.89
C ILE A 50 15.45 -4.03 -9.48
N VAL A 51 15.61 -4.24 -8.18
CA VAL A 51 16.85 -4.77 -7.60
C VAL A 51 16.60 -6.20 -7.12
N PHE A 52 17.34 -7.16 -7.68
CA PHE A 52 17.45 -8.51 -7.11
C PHE A 52 18.61 -8.49 -6.13
N THR A 53 18.35 -8.74 -4.85
CA THR A 53 19.38 -8.64 -3.81
C THR A 53 19.46 -9.88 -2.94
N ASP A 54 20.66 -10.29 -2.59
CA ASP A 54 20.85 -11.15 -1.42
C ASP A 54 20.64 -10.34 -0.14
N ILE A 55 20.43 -11.04 0.97
CA ILE A 55 20.35 -10.45 2.31
C ILE A 55 21.71 -10.33 2.94
N ASP A 56 22.48 -11.44 2.98
CA ASP A 56 23.75 -11.50 3.71
C ASP A 56 24.90 -11.03 2.83
N MET A 57 25.18 -9.75 2.93
CA MET A 57 26.27 -9.11 2.17
C MET A 57 27.09 -8.21 3.09
N PRO A 58 28.42 -8.09 2.84
CA PRO A 58 29.26 -7.21 3.61
C PRO A 58 28.91 -5.72 3.44
N GLU A 59 29.27 -4.90 4.44
CA GLU A 59 29.11 -3.46 4.50
C GLU A 59 27.65 -2.97 4.65
N ILE A 60 26.80 -3.22 3.68
CA ILE A 60 25.37 -2.92 3.69
C ILE A 60 24.65 -4.18 3.23
N ASP A 61 23.93 -4.81 4.13
CA ASP A 61 23.10 -5.97 3.86
C ASP A 61 21.87 -5.62 3.03
N GLY A 62 21.16 -6.65 2.50
CA GLY A 62 20.00 -6.45 1.65
C GLY A 62 18.83 -5.75 2.33
N ILE A 63 18.62 -5.99 3.62
CA ILE A 63 17.54 -5.35 4.40
C ILE A 63 17.85 -3.86 4.61
N GLU A 64 19.09 -3.52 4.96
CA GLU A 64 19.51 -2.13 5.12
C GLU A 64 19.52 -1.38 3.79
N LEU A 65 19.92 -2.05 2.68
CA LEU A 65 19.81 -1.51 1.33
C LEU A 65 18.33 -1.14 1.01
N MET A 66 17.40 -2.05 1.26
CA MET A 66 15.97 -1.80 1.04
C MET A 66 15.45 -0.62 1.86
N LYS A 67 15.86 -0.50 3.15
CA LYS A 67 15.46 0.63 4.02
C LYS A 67 15.92 1.97 3.48
N ARG A 68 17.16 2.05 2.98
CA ARG A 68 17.72 3.28 2.39
C ARG A 68 17.05 3.61 1.09
N CYS A 69 16.89 2.64 0.19
CA CYS A 69 16.24 2.85 -1.08
C CYS A 69 14.77 3.26 -0.93
N LYS A 70 14.08 2.77 0.09
CA LYS A 70 12.69 3.21 0.37
C LYS A 70 12.57 4.72 0.60
N LYS A 71 13.64 5.37 1.12
CA LYS A 71 13.69 6.81 1.37
C LYS A 71 14.20 7.60 0.16
N GLU A 72 15.25 7.10 -0.48
CA GLU A 72 15.98 7.83 -1.52
C GLU A 72 15.49 7.50 -2.93
N TYR A 73 15.03 6.26 -3.15
CA TYR A 73 14.60 5.71 -4.45
C TYR A 73 13.26 4.94 -4.31
N PRO A 74 12.15 5.60 -3.92
CA PRO A 74 10.87 4.93 -3.60
C PRO A 74 10.25 4.17 -4.79
N GLU A 75 10.68 4.51 -6.02
CA GLU A 75 10.23 3.85 -7.24
C GLU A 75 10.86 2.50 -7.46
N VAL A 76 12.09 2.29 -6.96
CA VAL A 76 12.83 1.05 -7.11
C VAL A 76 12.14 -0.06 -6.31
N LYS A 77 11.88 -1.18 -6.96
CA LYS A 77 11.31 -2.38 -6.35
C LYS A 77 12.38 -3.39 -6.03
N PHE A 78 12.11 -4.27 -5.09
CA PHE A 78 13.05 -5.27 -4.63
C PHE A 78 12.48 -6.67 -4.79
N VAL A 79 13.34 -7.60 -5.20
CA VAL A 79 13.16 -9.04 -5.10
C VAL A 79 14.32 -9.57 -4.28
N VAL A 80 14.02 -10.27 -3.20
CA VAL A 80 15.06 -10.90 -2.39
C VAL A 80 15.33 -12.30 -2.92
N PHE A 81 16.61 -12.62 -3.14
CA PHE A 81 17.08 -13.92 -3.62
C PHE A 81 18.21 -14.40 -2.71
N SER A 82 17.89 -15.23 -1.72
CA SER A 82 18.80 -15.53 -0.60
C SER A 82 18.87 -17.00 -0.23
N MET A 83 20.02 -17.43 0.33
CA MET A 83 20.20 -18.76 0.92
C MET A 83 19.44 -18.92 2.26
N TYR A 84 19.01 -17.84 2.87
CA TYR A 84 18.31 -17.88 4.16
C TYR A 84 16.83 -18.18 3.98
N GLU A 85 16.35 -19.23 4.67
CA GLU A 85 14.92 -19.59 4.74
C GLU A 85 14.26 -19.10 6.05
N ASP A 86 14.93 -18.20 6.79
CA ASP A 86 14.39 -17.65 8.03
C ASP A 86 13.18 -16.73 7.75
N PHE A 87 12.04 -17.14 8.26
CA PHE A 87 10.78 -16.42 8.16
C PHE A 87 10.89 -14.93 8.56
N ARG A 88 11.78 -14.58 9.50
CA ARG A 88 11.98 -13.20 9.96
C ARG A 88 12.53 -12.31 8.85
N TYR A 89 13.45 -12.83 8.02
CA TYR A 89 13.98 -12.07 6.89
C TYR A 89 12.92 -11.89 5.80
N ALA A 90 12.19 -12.95 5.46
CA ALA A 90 11.09 -12.88 4.50
C ALA A 90 10.02 -11.87 4.95
N GLN A 91 9.59 -11.92 6.20
CA GLN A 91 8.63 -10.99 6.77
C GLN A 91 9.16 -9.54 6.74
N SER A 92 10.44 -9.32 7.06
CA SER A 92 11.06 -8.00 7.04
C SER A 92 11.13 -7.42 5.63
N ALA A 93 11.55 -8.22 4.65
CA ALA A 93 11.61 -7.83 3.25
C ALA A 93 10.23 -7.45 2.69
N LEU A 94 9.21 -8.26 2.95
CA LEU A 94 7.83 -7.99 2.52
C LEU A 94 7.25 -6.73 3.18
N ARG A 95 7.50 -6.49 4.46
CA ARG A 95 7.11 -5.24 5.16
C ARG A 95 7.81 -4.00 4.59
N LEU A 96 9.03 -4.15 4.07
CA LEU A 96 9.74 -3.07 3.38
C LEU A 96 9.24 -2.85 1.96
N GLY A 97 8.41 -3.75 1.43
CA GLY A 97 7.79 -3.65 0.12
C GLY A 97 8.49 -4.44 -0.98
N ALA A 98 9.21 -5.52 -0.62
CA ALA A 98 9.72 -6.46 -1.62
C ALA A 98 8.57 -7.06 -2.43
N LEU A 99 8.76 -7.21 -3.72
CA LEU A 99 7.81 -7.87 -4.61
C LEU A 99 7.74 -9.36 -4.29
N ASP A 100 8.89 -9.96 -3.99
CA ASP A 100 8.98 -11.36 -3.63
C ASP A 100 10.22 -11.70 -2.81
N TYR A 101 10.19 -12.89 -2.20
CA TYR A 101 11.31 -13.51 -1.49
C TYR A 101 11.52 -14.92 -2.01
N ILE A 102 12.66 -15.18 -2.63
CA ILE A 102 12.98 -16.42 -3.30
C ILE A 102 14.15 -17.08 -2.57
N SER A 103 13.99 -18.35 -2.20
CA SER A 103 15.08 -19.15 -1.62
C SER A 103 16.00 -19.66 -2.71
N LYS A 104 17.31 -19.42 -2.59
CA LYS A 104 18.32 -20.01 -3.47
C LYS A 104 18.43 -21.52 -3.29
N ILE A 105 18.00 -22.06 -2.13
CA ILE A 105 18.09 -23.49 -1.82
C ILE A 105 17.04 -24.28 -2.58
N SER A 106 15.82 -23.74 -2.61
CA SER A 106 14.69 -24.37 -3.32
C SER A 106 14.59 -23.94 -4.79
N PHE A 107 15.48 -23.06 -5.25
CA PHE A 107 15.45 -22.54 -6.61
C PHE A 107 15.87 -23.60 -7.62
N ASP A 108 14.93 -24.02 -8.46
CA ASP A 108 15.16 -24.87 -9.62
C ASP A 108 15.10 -24.04 -10.90
N GLY A 109 16.01 -24.34 -11.85
CA GLY A 109 16.04 -23.66 -13.14
C GLY A 109 14.73 -23.74 -13.93
N ASP A 110 13.93 -24.79 -13.70
CA ASP A 110 12.62 -24.97 -14.33
C ASP A 110 11.57 -23.97 -13.81
N GLU A 111 11.78 -23.32 -12.66
CA GLU A 111 10.89 -22.33 -12.07
C GLU A 111 11.19 -20.89 -12.50
N CYS A 112 12.30 -20.66 -13.21
CA CYS A 112 12.75 -19.33 -13.64
C CYS A 112 11.66 -18.55 -14.37
N ASP A 113 10.96 -19.19 -15.27
CA ASP A 113 9.90 -18.59 -16.08
C ASP A 113 8.71 -18.16 -15.20
N GLN A 114 8.30 -18.99 -14.25
CA GLN A 114 7.20 -18.70 -13.34
C GLN A 114 7.53 -17.52 -12.41
N ILE A 115 8.77 -17.47 -11.93
CA ILE A 115 9.28 -16.40 -11.08
C ILE A 115 9.28 -15.07 -11.83
N LEU A 116 9.84 -15.03 -13.04
CA LEU A 116 9.90 -13.80 -13.84
C LEU A 116 8.50 -13.32 -14.23
N GLU A 117 7.58 -14.22 -14.61
CA GLU A 117 6.19 -13.89 -14.89
C GLU A 117 5.48 -13.29 -13.66
N LEU A 118 5.68 -13.89 -12.48
CA LEU A 118 5.12 -13.42 -11.23
C LEU A 118 5.64 -12.02 -10.87
N ILE A 119 6.96 -11.77 -11.02
CA ILE A 119 7.59 -10.49 -10.73
C ILE A 119 7.11 -9.43 -11.71
N GLU A 120 7.02 -9.74 -13.01
CA GLU A 120 6.49 -8.84 -14.03
C GLU A 120 5.05 -8.41 -13.68
N ARG A 121 4.19 -9.37 -13.35
CA ARG A 121 2.81 -9.11 -12.93
C ARG A 121 2.75 -8.22 -11.70
N LYS A 122 3.47 -8.57 -10.63
CA LYS A 122 3.51 -7.79 -9.38
C LYS A 122 4.04 -6.37 -9.62
N TYR A 123 5.05 -6.22 -10.48
CA TYR A 123 5.59 -4.90 -10.83
C TYR A 123 4.55 -4.05 -11.56
N LYS A 124 3.88 -4.60 -12.58
CA LYS A 124 2.82 -3.90 -13.33
C LYS A 124 1.63 -3.52 -12.44
N GLU A 125 1.23 -4.40 -11.52
CA GLU A 125 0.18 -4.11 -10.54
C GLU A 125 0.59 -2.97 -9.60
N ASN A 126 1.85 -2.89 -9.20
CA ASN A 126 2.37 -1.79 -8.38
C ASN A 126 2.47 -0.48 -9.16
N GLN A 127 2.81 -0.52 -10.46
CA GLN A 127 2.83 0.66 -11.33
C GLN A 127 1.40 1.17 -11.60
N SER A 128 0.45 0.27 -11.86
CA SER A 128 -0.96 0.63 -12.06
C SER A 128 -1.59 1.30 -10.83
N LYS A 129 -1.04 1.04 -9.63
CA LYS A 129 -1.44 1.74 -8.41
C LYS A 129 -0.82 3.14 -8.31
N LYS A 130 0.25 3.43 -9.06
CA LYS A 130 1.00 4.69 -9.04
C LYS A 130 0.66 5.66 -10.17
N GLU A 131 0.22 5.16 -11.33
CA GLU A 131 -0.42 6.06 -12.27
C GLU A 131 -1.57 6.71 -11.51
N PRO A 132 -1.66 8.06 -11.45
CA PRO A 132 -2.87 8.67 -10.97
C PRO A 132 -3.95 8.07 -11.87
N ARG A 133 -4.70 7.12 -11.32
CA ARG A 133 -5.86 6.56 -12.01
C ARG A 133 -6.58 7.80 -12.48
N LYS A 134 -6.68 8.00 -13.81
CA LYS A 134 -7.63 8.96 -14.37
C LYS A 134 -8.82 8.82 -13.47
N GLU A 135 -9.05 9.85 -12.63
CA GLU A 135 -9.95 9.81 -11.48
C GLU A 135 -11.09 8.90 -11.90
N ASP A 136 -11.15 7.70 -11.30
CA ASP A 136 -12.27 6.82 -11.55
C ASP A 136 -13.46 7.58 -10.96
N SER A 137 -14.06 8.43 -11.80
CA SER A 137 -15.19 9.28 -11.42
C SER A 137 -16.31 8.42 -10.83
N GLY A 138 -16.28 7.12 -11.12
CA GLY A 138 -17.14 6.12 -10.53
C GLY A 138 -16.77 5.78 -9.09
N LEU A 139 -15.49 5.53 -8.79
CA LEU A 139 -15.04 5.21 -7.43
C LEU A 139 -15.21 6.41 -6.50
N GLN A 140 -14.79 7.61 -6.96
CA GLN A 140 -14.98 8.83 -6.18
C GLN A 140 -16.46 9.08 -5.88
N LYS A 141 -17.35 8.99 -6.87
CA LYS A 141 -18.80 9.15 -6.66
C LYS A 141 -19.38 8.09 -5.72
N ARG A 142 -18.90 6.85 -5.80
CA ARG A 142 -19.29 5.77 -4.90
C ARG A 142 -18.82 6.05 -3.47
N LEU A 143 -17.60 6.50 -3.27
CA LEU A 143 -17.07 6.91 -1.96
C LEU A 143 -17.83 8.12 -1.42
N GLU A 144 -18.05 9.16 -2.22
CA GLU A 144 -18.87 10.32 -1.83
C GLU A 144 -20.25 9.89 -1.34
N LYS A 145 -20.93 9.03 -2.12
CA LYS A 145 -22.26 8.49 -1.73
C LYS A 145 -22.19 7.68 -0.44
N ALA A 146 -21.16 6.85 -0.29
CA ALA A 146 -21.00 5.99 0.87
C ALA A 146 -20.68 6.77 2.14
N TRP A 147 -19.77 7.75 2.08
CA TRP A 147 -19.45 8.62 3.20
C TRP A 147 -20.56 9.62 3.55
N THR A 148 -21.37 10.04 2.58
CA THR A 148 -22.53 10.90 2.82
C THR A 148 -23.71 10.14 3.48
N ASN A 149 -23.71 8.82 3.35
CA ASN A 149 -24.66 7.98 4.08
C ASN A 149 -24.20 7.84 5.54
N THR A 150 -24.99 8.32 6.47
CA THR A 150 -24.65 8.37 7.91
C THR A 150 -24.64 7.02 8.64
N ARG A 151 -24.97 5.91 7.97
CA ARG A 151 -25.03 4.55 8.56
C ARG A 151 -23.71 4.11 9.21
N TRP A 152 -22.57 4.45 8.59
CA TRP A 152 -21.25 4.09 9.11
C TRP A 152 -20.97 4.66 10.51
N ILE A 153 -21.67 5.71 10.92
CA ILE A 153 -21.53 6.30 12.27
C ILE A 153 -21.97 5.30 13.34
N PHE A 154 -22.99 4.52 13.05
CA PHE A 154 -23.62 3.57 13.99
C PHE A 154 -23.32 2.10 13.66
N ASN A 155 -22.62 1.82 12.55
CA ASN A 155 -22.28 0.47 12.10
C ASN A 155 -20.76 0.34 11.89
N ASP A 156 -20.09 -0.36 12.81
CA ASP A 156 -18.63 -0.54 12.77
C ASP A 156 -18.17 -1.39 11.58
N CYS A 157 -18.97 -2.35 11.13
CA CYS A 157 -18.63 -3.15 9.95
C CYS A 157 -18.61 -2.27 8.69
N GLU A 158 -19.60 -1.40 8.53
CA GLU A 158 -19.69 -0.48 7.40
C GLU A 158 -18.57 0.57 7.47
N PHE A 159 -18.30 1.11 8.65
CA PHE A 159 -17.17 2.02 8.88
C PHE A 159 -15.84 1.40 8.49
N ASN A 160 -15.54 0.20 8.99
CA ASN A 160 -14.29 -0.50 8.68
C ASN A 160 -14.15 -0.78 7.17
N ARG A 161 -15.25 -1.19 6.52
CA ARG A 161 -15.27 -1.39 5.07
C ARG A 161 -14.98 -0.09 4.29
N LEU A 162 -15.56 1.03 4.72
CA LEU A 162 -15.28 2.34 4.11
C LEU A 162 -13.84 2.77 4.31
N CYS A 163 -13.26 2.53 5.48
CA CYS A 163 -11.85 2.79 5.76
C CYS A 163 -10.95 1.99 4.81
N GLU A 164 -11.21 0.70 4.61
CA GLU A 164 -10.43 -0.15 3.70
C GLU A 164 -10.47 0.38 2.25
N ILE A 165 -11.65 0.75 1.75
CA ILE A 165 -11.78 1.30 0.40
C ILE A 165 -11.08 2.66 0.30
N THR A 166 -11.16 3.48 1.35
CA THR A 166 -10.59 4.83 1.37
C THR A 166 -9.06 4.81 1.44
N ARG A 167 -8.45 3.80 2.06
CA ARG A 167 -6.98 3.59 2.01
C ARG A 167 -6.43 3.41 0.60
N GLY A 168 -7.26 2.99 -0.34
CA GLY A 168 -6.88 2.80 -1.73
C GLY A 168 -6.91 4.06 -2.60
N VAL A 169 -7.24 5.24 -2.05
CA VAL A 169 -7.29 6.50 -2.80
C VAL A 169 -6.25 7.50 -2.28
N GLU A 170 -5.93 8.51 -3.09
CA GLU A 170 -5.01 9.58 -2.68
C GLU A 170 -5.61 10.44 -1.55
N LEU A 171 -4.75 10.97 -0.66
CA LEU A 171 -5.15 11.80 0.47
C LEU A 171 -6.07 12.96 0.05
N ARG A 172 -5.73 13.71 -1.00
CA ARG A 172 -6.56 14.82 -1.50
C ARG A 172 -7.95 14.39 -1.92
N THR A 173 -8.08 13.20 -2.49
CA THR A 173 -9.39 12.65 -2.90
C THR A 173 -10.17 12.18 -1.68
N ALA A 174 -9.53 11.51 -0.73
CA ALA A 174 -10.13 11.09 0.53
C ALA A 174 -10.61 12.29 1.35
N GLU A 175 -9.78 13.31 1.51
CA GLU A 175 -10.14 14.57 2.20
C GLU A 175 -11.35 15.24 1.55
N ARG A 176 -11.35 15.42 0.23
CA ARG A 176 -12.45 16.06 -0.51
C ARG A 176 -13.77 15.32 -0.32
N VAL A 177 -13.73 13.99 -0.41
CA VAL A 177 -14.90 13.13 -0.21
C VAL A 177 -15.41 13.26 1.22
N PHE A 178 -14.52 13.19 2.20
CA PHE A 178 -14.88 13.25 3.60
C PHE A 178 -15.37 14.65 4.02
N ILE A 179 -14.70 15.72 3.62
CA ILE A 179 -15.11 17.12 3.93
C ILE A 179 -16.53 17.39 3.44
N LYS A 180 -16.88 16.91 2.24
CA LYS A 180 -18.24 17.05 1.69
C LYS A 180 -19.29 16.36 2.56
N SER A 181 -18.97 15.15 3.02
CA SER A 181 -19.84 14.38 3.93
C SER A 181 -19.93 15.05 5.29
N PHE A 182 -18.81 15.53 5.81
CA PHE A 182 -18.68 16.21 7.07
C PHE A 182 -19.49 17.52 7.13
N HIS A 183 -19.44 18.34 6.08
CA HIS A 183 -20.28 19.55 5.98
C HIS A 183 -21.80 19.22 5.97
N SER A 184 -22.18 18.12 5.34
CA SER A 184 -23.57 17.66 5.39
C SER A 184 -23.99 17.29 6.80
N PHE A 185 -23.06 16.70 7.55
CA PHE A 185 -23.27 16.31 8.94
C PHE A 185 -23.32 17.52 9.90
N GLN A 186 -22.42 18.51 9.73
CA GLN A 186 -22.44 19.75 10.50
C GLN A 186 -23.78 20.50 10.39
N LYS A 187 -24.39 20.49 9.21
CA LYS A 187 -25.74 21.06 9.01
C LYS A 187 -26.82 20.35 9.80
N LEU A 188 -26.66 19.05 10.06
CA LEU A 188 -27.63 18.25 10.82
C LEU A 188 -27.42 18.39 12.34
N THR A 189 -26.17 18.52 12.80
CA THR A 189 -25.84 18.58 14.24
C THR A 189 -25.73 19.99 14.80
N GLY A 190 -25.48 20.98 13.94
CA GLY A 190 -25.19 22.37 14.37
C GLY A 190 -23.83 22.55 15.00
N GLU A 191 -22.93 21.57 14.95
CA GLU A 191 -21.57 21.64 15.48
C GLU A 191 -20.62 22.27 14.47
N GLU A 192 -19.90 23.32 14.85
CA GLU A 192 -18.78 23.85 14.09
C GLU A 192 -17.50 23.14 14.51
N LEU A 193 -17.02 22.24 13.67
CA LEU A 193 -15.75 21.54 13.83
C LEU A 193 -14.82 21.91 12.66
N GLU A 194 -13.57 22.26 12.98
CA GLU A 194 -12.53 22.47 11.97
C GLU A 194 -11.88 21.13 11.58
N PHE A 195 -11.80 20.90 10.28
CA PHE A 195 -11.09 19.73 9.75
C PHE A 195 -9.56 19.99 9.82
N PRO A 196 -8.77 19.12 10.48
CA PRO A 196 -7.35 19.34 10.67
C PRO A 196 -6.56 19.22 9.38
N SER A 197 -5.34 19.78 9.36
CA SER A 197 -4.35 19.48 8.31
C SER A 197 -3.75 18.10 8.58
N LEU A 198 -3.86 17.20 7.61
CA LEU A 198 -3.45 15.81 7.73
C LEU A 198 -2.35 15.48 6.72
N SER A 199 -1.47 14.54 7.07
CA SER A 199 -0.32 14.17 6.24
C SER A 199 -0.50 12.84 5.51
N SER A 200 -1.49 12.03 5.89
CA SER A 200 -1.78 10.73 5.30
C SER A 200 -3.25 10.33 5.42
N VAL A 201 -3.66 9.38 4.57
CA VAL A 201 -5.01 8.79 4.64
C VAL A 201 -5.23 8.06 5.96
N ASP A 202 -4.23 7.36 6.49
CA ASP A 202 -4.34 6.65 7.76
C ASP A 202 -4.55 7.62 8.93
N GLU A 203 -3.84 8.76 8.94
CA GLU A 203 -4.03 9.82 9.94
C GLU A 203 -5.45 10.42 9.84
N MET A 204 -5.94 10.62 8.62
CA MET A 204 -7.32 11.06 8.39
C MET A 204 -8.35 10.06 8.95
N LEU A 205 -8.18 8.78 8.66
CA LEU A 205 -9.10 7.73 9.12
C LEU A 205 -9.07 7.56 10.64
N GLU A 206 -7.92 7.73 11.27
CA GLU A 206 -7.81 7.72 12.74
C GLU A 206 -8.53 8.94 13.36
N TRP A 207 -8.38 10.12 12.77
CA TRP A 207 -9.12 11.31 13.20
C TRP A 207 -10.63 11.11 13.04
N VAL A 208 -11.09 10.56 11.91
CA VAL A 208 -12.50 10.25 11.65
C VAL A 208 -13.06 9.25 12.67
N LYS A 209 -12.27 8.24 13.03
CA LYS A 209 -12.63 7.25 14.04
C LYS A 209 -12.84 7.88 15.40
N ASN A 210 -11.90 8.72 15.84
CA ASN A 210 -11.99 9.42 17.12
C ASN A 210 -13.19 10.40 17.14
N TRP A 211 -13.41 11.10 16.03
CA TRP A 211 -14.58 11.95 15.88
C TRP A 211 -15.90 11.18 15.93
N LYS A 212 -15.99 10.03 15.23
CA LYS A 212 -17.15 9.12 15.29
C LYS A 212 -17.45 8.67 16.72
N GLU A 213 -16.43 8.28 17.49
CA GLU A 213 -16.58 7.85 18.87
C GLU A 213 -17.10 8.96 19.79
N ASN A 214 -16.53 10.16 19.67
CA ASN A 214 -16.98 11.33 20.40
C ASN A 214 -18.43 11.68 20.08
N LEU A 215 -18.78 11.63 18.79
CA LEU A 215 -20.15 11.86 18.35
C LEU A 215 -21.14 10.85 18.93
N TYR A 216 -20.76 9.58 18.91
CA TYR A 216 -21.58 8.50 19.50
C TYR A 216 -21.83 8.73 20.99
N GLN A 217 -20.80 9.13 21.74
CA GLN A 217 -20.91 9.45 23.17
C GLN A 217 -21.80 10.69 23.41
N THR A 218 -21.67 11.73 22.60
CA THR A 218 -22.51 12.93 22.67
C THR A 218 -23.96 12.60 22.37
N CYS A 219 -24.21 11.73 21.39
CA CYS A 219 -25.55 11.27 21.05
C CYS A 219 -26.23 10.48 22.19
N LEU A 220 -25.45 9.78 23.01
CA LEU A 220 -25.98 9.06 24.18
C LEU A 220 -26.34 9.97 25.34
N GLN A 221 -25.76 11.16 25.43
CA GLN A 221 -25.88 12.09 26.58
C GLN A 221 -26.91 13.21 26.41
N THR A 222 -27.36 13.51 25.20
CA THR A 222 -28.24 14.65 24.91
C THR A 222 -29.58 14.23 24.34
N ASP A 223 -30.69 14.78 24.94
CA ASP A 223 -32.07 14.51 24.49
C ASP A 223 -32.37 15.04 23.07
N LYS A 224 -31.63 16.05 22.59
CA LYS A 224 -31.75 16.60 21.22
C LYS A 224 -31.26 15.64 20.12
N THR A 225 -30.44 14.68 20.48
CA THR A 225 -29.89 13.67 19.56
C THR A 225 -30.75 12.40 19.47
N LYS A 226 -31.80 12.29 20.29
CA LYS A 226 -32.82 11.22 20.10
C LYS A 226 -33.43 11.25 18.70
N ASP A 227 -33.57 12.45 18.11
CA ASP A 227 -34.08 12.58 16.74
C ASP A 227 -33.12 12.05 15.70
N ILE A 228 -31.81 12.26 15.86
CA ILE A 228 -30.77 11.74 14.95
C ILE A 228 -30.64 10.22 15.15
N TYR A 229 -30.72 9.74 16.40
CA TYR A 229 -30.70 8.32 16.71
C TYR A 229 -32.01 7.62 16.23
N MET A 230 -33.15 8.27 16.36
CA MET A 230 -34.42 7.80 15.78
C MET A 230 -34.37 7.78 14.26
N PHE A 231 -33.81 8.79 13.62
CA PHE A 231 -33.60 8.84 12.16
C PHE A 231 -32.65 7.74 11.67
N ALA A 232 -31.55 7.54 12.35
CA ALA A 232 -30.61 6.46 12.05
C ALA A 232 -31.21 5.07 12.25
N ARG A 233 -32.00 4.91 13.31
CA ARG A 233 -32.75 3.68 13.60
C ARG A 233 -33.89 3.41 12.61
N VAL A 234 -34.57 4.44 12.15
CA VAL A 234 -35.60 4.33 11.10
C VAL A 234 -34.95 3.95 9.76
N ILE A 235 -33.81 4.54 9.42
CA ILE A 235 -33.04 4.18 8.20
C ILE A 235 -32.56 2.73 8.28
N LEU A 236 -32.05 2.27 9.43
CA LEU A 236 -31.61 0.88 9.61
C LEU A 236 -32.81 -0.10 9.56
N TYR A 237 -33.95 0.29 10.11
CA TYR A 237 -35.17 -0.56 10.15
C TYR A 237 -35.85 -0.67 8.78
N THR A 238 -35.83 0.39 7.97
CA THR A 238 -36.48 0.37 6.64
C THR A 238 -35.71 -0.47 5.61
N ASP A 239 -34.38 -0.64 5.77
CA ASP A 239 -33.58 -1.43 4.82
C ASP A 239 -33.52 -2.94 5.15
N GLU A 240 -33.84 -3.35 6.38
CA GLU A 240 -33.97 -4.78 6.73
C GLU A 240 -35.32 -5.37 6.27
N HIS A 241 -36.25 -4.53 5.80
CA HIS A 241 -37.64 -4.93 5.47
C HIS A 241 -38.08 -4.56 4.05
N ILE A 242 -37.15 -4.14 3.18
CA ILE A 242 -37.37 -3.96 1.73
C ILE A 242 -36.58 -5.04 1.01
N GLU A 243 -37.12 -6.24 0.88
CA GLU A 243 -36.84 -7.20 -0.17
C GLU A 243 -37.71 -6.89 -1.41
#